data_31bd28f607c22797bdc04817323cc0e7
#
_entry.id   31bd28f607c22797bdc04817323cc0e7
#
_cell.length_a   1.000
_cell.length_b   1.000
_cell.length_c   1.000
_cell.angle_alpha   90.00
_cell.angle_beta   90.00
_cell.angle_gamma   90.00
#
_symmetry.space_group_name_H-M   'P 1'
#
loop_
_entity.id
_entity.type
_entity.pdbx_description
1 polymer ?
#
loop_
_entity_poly.entity_id
_entity_poly.type
_entity_poly.pdbx_seq_one_letter_code
_entity_poly.pdbx_strand_id
1 'polypeptide(L)'
;MAVAIPDRARQGRAMNLIEPSLLPASTDIARHHHREPYATVVLAGSYEEAGDAGRIAVCEGEVLFHGPFSAHRDRISPKRTVVLDLPLPFDGRDWPARAQLADPGRIVRLAERDPVEAVAALLDEFAPVPAAEANDLPDQLSATLRASVAPRIGEWAVVRGRSREHVSRSFEKLYGVSPAAYRADCQAKRAWRMIVASDASLAGIAIEAGYADQAHMTRAVTRLTGMSPRRWRIGTA
;
A
#
# COMPACT_ATOMS: atom_id res chain seq x y z
N MET A 1 8.34 0.61 -22.75
CA MET A 1 7.52 -0.62 -22.75
C MET A 1 7.24 -0.96 -21.28
N ALA A 2 5.99 -0.85 -20.83
CA ALA A 2 5.62 -1.23 -19.48
C ALA A 2 5.65 -2.76 -19.36
N VAL A 3 6.51 -3.29 -18.50
CA VAL A 3 6.52 -4.71 -18.16
C VAL A 3 5.33 -4.93 -17.23
N ALA A 4 4.28 -5.60 -17.71
CA ALA A 4 3.20 -6.07 -16.86
C ALA A 4 3.76 -7.19 -15.97
N ILE A 5 3.85 -6.96 -14.67
CA ILE A 5 4.06 -8.03 -13.69
C ILE A 5 2.78 -8.87 -13.72
N PRO A 6 2.85 -10.19 -13.91
CA PRO A 6 1.66 -11.03 -13.92
C PRO A 6 0.96 -10.93 -12.56
N ASP A 7 -0.30 -10.55 -12.60
CA ASP A 7 -1.22 -10.64 -11.46
C ASP A 7 -1.43 -12.13 -11.13
N ARG A 8 -0.56 -12.68 -10.29
CA ARG A 8 -0.60 -14.09 -9.85
C ARG A 8 -1.74 -14.39 -8.86
N ALA A 9 -2.55 -13.40 -8.50
CA ALA A 9 -3.67 -13.56 -7.59
C ALA A 9 -4.95 -14.12 -8.24
N ARG A 10 -4.92 -14.52 -9.52
CA ARG A 10 -6.08 -15.07 -10.22
C ARG A 10 -5.88 -16.53 -10.57
N GLN A 11 -5.85 -17.43 -9.59
CA GLN A 11 -6.36 -18.80 -9.82
C GLN A 11 -6.61 -19.48 -8.47
N GLY A 12 -7.82 -19.89 -8.24
CA GLY A 12 -8.20 -20.64 -7.06
C GLY A 12 -7.58 -22.03 -7.02
N ARG A 13 -7.22 -22.47 -5.81
CA ARG A 13 -6.98 -23.85 -5.41
C ARG A 13 -5.94 -24.66 -6.20
N ALA A 14 -4.68 -24.26 -6.08
CA ALA A 14 -3.59 -25.19 -5.86
C ALA A 14 -2.70 -24.53 -4.80
N MET A 15 -2.15 -25.29 -3.85
CA MET A 15 -1.06 -24.83 -2.99
C MET A 15 0.13 -24.57 -3.92
N ASN A 16 0.15 -23.41 -4.58
CA ASN A 16 1.28 -22.98 -5.38
C ASN A 16 2.40 -22.64 -4.41
N LEU A 17 3.49 -23.34 -4.52
CA LEU A 17 4.75 -22.99 -3.87
C LEU A 17 5.02 -21.51 -4.11
N ILE A 18 5.30 -20.79 -3.04
CA ILE A 18 5.66 -19.38 -3.11
C ILE A 18 7.17 -19.33 -3.26
N GLU A 19 7.65 -18.83 -4.40
CA GLU A 19 9.06 -18.78 -4.75
C GLU A 19 9.58 -17.35 -4.82
N PRO A 20 10.86 -17.12 -4.48
CA PRO A 20 11.50 -15.83 -4.68
C PRO A 20 11.43 -15.36 -6.14
N SER A 21 11.19 -14.08 -6.33
CA SER A 21 11.09 -13.43 -7.62
C SER A 21 12.25 -12.46 -7.84
N LEU A 22 12.83 -12.46 -9.05
CA LEU A 22 13.85 -11.50 -9.44
C LEU A 22 13.19 -10.26 -10.03
N LEU A 23 13.45 -9.10 -9.44
CA LEU A 23 13.01 -7.82 -10.00
C LEU A 23 14.04 -7.31 -11.01
N PRO A 24 13.61 -6.80 -12.19
CA PRO A 24 14.52 -6.29 -13.20
C PRO A 24 15.28 -5.06 -12.67
N ALA A 25 16.62 -5.12 -12.73
CA ALA A 25 17.48 -4.03 -12.26
C ALA A 25 17.25 -2.74 -13.05
N SER A 26 17.40 -1.59 -12.38
CA SER A 26 17.21 -0.24 -12.97
C SER A 26 15.85 -0.04 -13.65
N THR A 27 14.82 -0.67 -13.15
CA THR A 27 13.46 -0.61 -13.73
C THR A 27 12.53 0.20 -12.84
N ASP A 28 11.71 1.03 -13.46
CA ASP A 28 10.55 1.66 -12.84
C ASP A 28 9.31 0.80 -13.11
N ILE A 29 8.67 0.33 -12.04
CA ILE A 29 7.37 -0.33 -12.11
C ILE A 29 6.31 0.75 -11.92
N ALA A 30 5.48 0.95 -12.93
CA ALA A 30 4.43 1.96 -12.89
C ALA A 30 3.44 1.69 -11.74
N ARG A 31 2.80 2.75 -11.23
CA ARG A 31 1.80 2.61 -10.16
C ARG A 31 0.73 1.60 -10.54
N HIS A 32 0.51 0.65 -9.63
CA HIS A 32 -0.46 -0.44 -9.77
C HIS A 32 -1.19 -0.66 -8.44
N HIS A 33 -2.26 -1.47 -8.46
CA HIS A 33 -3.14 -1.72 -7.34
C HIS A 33 -3.17 -3.22 -7.02
N HIS A 34 -3.17 -3.54 -5.73
CA HIS A 34 -3.38 -4.89 -5.21
C HIS A 34 -4.67 -4.94 -4.42
N ARG A 35 -5.50 -5.96 -4.64
CA ARG A 35 -6.76 -6.13 -3.90
C ARG A 35 -6.54 -6.82 -2.57
N GLU A 36 -5.67 -7.83 -2.57
CA GLU A 36 -5.35 -8.64 -1.40
C GLU A 36 -4.17 -8.06 -0.62
N PRO A 37 -4.17 -8.17 0.71
CA PRO A 37 -3.02 -7.80 1.51
C PRO A 37 -1.88 -8.80 1.31
N TYR A 38 -0.64 -8.31 1.34
CA TYR A 38 0.56 -9.15 1.23
C TYR A 38 1.76 -8.48 1.89
N ALA A 39 2.79 -9.28 2.14
CA ALA A 39 4.08 -8.80 2.60
C ALA A 39 5.17 -9.12 1.57
N THR A 40 6.04 -8.15 1.28
CA THR A 40 7.22 -8.33 0.44
C THR A 40 8.46 -8.40 1.30
N VAL A 41 9.08 -9.58 1.37
CA VAL A 41 10.39 -9.80 2.03
C VAL A 41 11.50 -9.54 1.03
N VAL A 42 12.42 -8.63 1.32
CA VAL A 42 13.58 -8.34 0.46
C VAL A 42 14.72 -9.29 0.82
N LEU A 43 15.05 -10.20 -0.09
CA LEU A 43 16.05 -11.24 0.10
C LEU A 43 17.44 -10.81 -0.37
N ALA A 44 17.51 -9.89 -1.33
CA ALA A 44 18.75 -9.29 -1.82
C ALA A 44 18.47 -7.97 -2.51
N GLY A 45 19.45 -7.07 -2.50
CA GLY A 45 19.36 -5.79 -3.18
C GLY A 45 18.49 -4.78 -2.45
N SER A 46 17.84 -3.88 -3.23
CA SER A 46 17.01 -2.81 -2.67
C SER A 46 16.10 -2.19 -3.72
N TYR A 47 15.04 -1.54 -3.30
CA TYR A 47 14.20 -0.69 -4.15
C TYR A 47 13.56 0.44 -3.33
N GLU A 48 13.03 1.43 -4.02
CA GLU A 48 12.23 2.50 -3.44
C GLU A 48 10.77 2.30 -3.86
N GLU A 49 9.87 2.26 -2.90
CA GLU A 49 8.44 2.23 -3.13
C GLU A 49 7.82 3.58 -2.78
N ALA A 50 6.94 4.11 -3.65
CA ALA A 50 6.12 5.29 -3.39
C ALA A 50 4.64 4.88 -3.40
N GLY A 51 4.10 4.65 -2.21
CA GLY A 51 2.79 4.04 -2.01
C GLY A 51 1.93 4.71 -0.95
N ASP A 52 0.98 3.94 -0.45
CA ASP A 52 0.00 4.41 0.54
C ASP A 52 0.63 4.78 1.89
N ALA A 53 1.74 4.18 2.24
CA ALA A 53 2.49 4.49 3.47
C ALA A 53 3.46 5.69 3.32
N GLY A 54 3.59 6.22 2.10
CA GLY A 54 4.56 7.23 1.74
C GLY A 54 5.63 6.66 0.81
N ARG A 55 6.80 7.28 0.78
CA ARG A 55 7.96 6.79 0.04
C ARG A 55 8.90 6.06 1.01
N ILE A 56 9.22 4.82 0.71
CA ILE A 56 10.02 3.93 1.55
C ILE A 56 11.13 3.34 0.70
N ALA A 57 12.38 3.57 1.10
CA ALA A 57 13.51 2.79 0.61
C ALA A 57 13.62 1.52 1.47
N VAL A 58 13.71 0.38 0.81
CA VAL A 58 13.77 -0.93 1.45
C VAL A 58 14.96 -1.71 0.93
N CYS A 59 15.61 -2.47 1.79
CA CYS A 59 16.79 -3.26 1.47
C CYS A 59 16.73 -4.68 2.04
N GLU A 60 17.74 -5.46 1.75
CA GLU A 60 17.89 -6.84 2.19
C GLU A 60 17.63 -6.99 3.70
N GLY A 61 16.85 -7.99 4.07
CA GLY A 61 16.43 -8.27 5.44
C GLY A 61 15.18 -7.51 5.89
N GLU A 62 14.68 -6.56 5.10
CA GLU A 62 13.48 -5.80 5.42
C GLU A 62 12.22 -6.39 4.78
N VAL A 63 11.08 -6.03 5.37
CA VAL A 63 9.74 -6.42 4.91
C VAL A 63 8.89 -5.18 4.72
N LEU A 64 8.19 -5.08 3.61
CA LEU A 64 7.08 -4.15 3.40
C LEU A 64 5.75 -4.87 3.57
N PHE A 65 4.83 -4.25 4.32
CA PHE A 65 3.47 -4.76 4.48
C PHE A 65 2.49 -3.90 3.67
N HIS A 66 1.73 -4.57 2.84
CA HIS A 66 0.74 -3.96 1.98
C HIS A 66 -0.66 -4.36 2.44
N GLY A 67 -1.42 -3.38 2.90
CA GLY A 67 -2.82 -3.62 3.28
C GLY A 67 -3.73 -3.85 2.07
N PRO A 68 -4.98 -4.25 2.30
CA PRO A 68 -5.96 -4.41 1.24
C PRO A 68 -6.12 -3.13 0.40
N PHE A 69 -6.29 -3.30 -0.90
CA PHE A 69 -6.45 -2.22 -1.88
C PHE A 69 -5.27 -1.26 -1.94
N SER A 70 -4.07 -1.70 -1.52
CA SER A 70 -2.85 -0.91 -1.61
C SER A 70 -2.51 -0.53 -3.05
N ALA A 71 -1.83 0.61 -3.21
CA ALA A 71 -1.36 1.07 -4.50
C ALA A 71 0.01 1.73 -4.36
N HIS A 72 0.94 1.32 -5.20
CA HIS A 72 2.31 1.81 -5.16
C HIS A 72 2.97 1.81 -6.54
N ARG A 73 4.08 2.51 -6.64
CA ARG A 73 5.03 2.53 -7.73
C ARG A 73 6.40 2.17 -7.17
N ASP A 74 7.20 1.38 -7.91
CA ASP A 74 8.51 0.96 -7.46
C ASP A 74 9.60 1.46 -8.39
N ARG A 75 10.74 1.78 -7.80
CA ARG A 75 11.99 2.05 -8.49
C ARG A 75 13.03 1.07 -8.02
N ILE A 76 13.36 0.13 -8.90
CA ILE A 76 14.31 -0.95 -8.59
C ILE A 76 15.74 -0.42 -8.74
N SER A 77 16.59 -0.72 -7.76
CA SER A 77 18.00 -0.35 -7.77
C SER A 77 18.75 -0.99 -8.94
N PRO A 78 19.94 -0.48 -9.30
CA PRO A 78 20.81 -1.12 -10.30
C PRO A 78 21.34 -2.48 -9.87
N LYS A 79 21.28 -2.80 -8.58
CA LYS A 79 21.71 -4.10 -8.05
C LYS A 79 20.63 -5.15 -8.27
N ARG A 80 21.07 -6.42 -8.38
CA ARG A 80 20.15 -7.55 -8.38
C ARG A 80 19.27 -7.52 -7.16
N THR A 81 17.96 -7.43 -7.36
CA THR A 81 16.97 -7.38 -6.28
C THR A 81 16.09 -8.62 -6.33
N VAL A 82 16.03 -9.34 -5.24
CA VAL A 82 15.21 -10.56 -5.09
C VAL A 82 14.22 -10.36 -3.95
N VAL A 83 12.97 -10.69 -4.19
CA VAL A 83 11.89 -10.54 -3.21
C VAL A 83 11.09 -11.83 -3.09
N LEU A 84 10.43 -12.00 -1.95
CA LEU A 84 9.44 -13.03 -1.72
C LEU A 84 8.13 -12.36 -1.29
N ASP A 85 7.07 -12.54 -2.08
CA ASP A 85 5.74 -12.05 -1.74
C ASP A 85 4.93 -13.13 -1.04
N LEU A 86 4.42 -12.80 0.16
CA LEU A 86 3.62 -13.68 0.98
C LEU A 86 2.20 -13.10 1.15
N PRO A 87 1.13 -13.85 0.85
CA PRO A 87 -0.23 -13.38 1.08
C PRO A 87 -0.48 -13.21 2.59
N LEU A 88 -1.08 -12.11 2.98
CA LEU A 88 -1.47 -11.87 4.36
C LEU A 88 -2.95 -12.19 4.59
N PRO A 89 -3.36 -12.51 5.83
CA PRO A 89 -4.75 -12.70 6.16
C PRO A 89 -5.56 -11.39 5.98
N PHE A 90 -6.75 -11.52 5.43
CA PHE A 90 -7.70 -10.40 5.26
C PHE A 90 -8.55 -10.27 6.54
N ASP A 91 -7.91 -9.95 7.67
CA ASP A 91 -8.50 -10.00 9.02
C ASP A 91 -8.62 -8.62 9.70
N GLY A 92 -8.39 -7.55 8.94
CA GLY A 92 -8.53 -6.17 9.43
C GLY A 92 -7.41 -5.68 10.32
N ARG A 93 -6.34 -6.45 10.51
CA ARG A 93 -5.17 -6.00 11.26
C ARG A 93 -4.47 -4.84 10.56
N ASP A 94 -3.97 -3.90 11.35
CA ASP A 94 -3.04 -2.89 10.87
C ASP A 94 -1.60 -3.41 10.99
N TRP A 95 -0.90 -3.41 9.86
CA TRP A 95 0.50 -3.80 9.75
C TRP A 95 1.40 -2.55 9.78
N PRO A 96 2.61 -2.63 10.36
CA PRO A 96 3.60 -1.58 10.15
C PRO A 96 3.93 -1.47 8.65
N ALA A 97 4.22 -0.27 8.16
CA ALA A 97 4.57 -0.12 6.74
C ALA A 97 5.86 -0.87 6.39
N ARG A 98 6.82 -0.90 7.33
CA ARG A 98 8.13 -1.54 7.17
C ARG A 98 8.54 -2.23 8.47
N ALA A 99 9.23 -3.35 8.33
CA ALA A 99 9.81 -4.10 9.43
C ALA A 99 11.15 -4.74 9.03
N GLN A 100 11.89 -5.20 10.04
CA GLN A 100 13.13 -5.98 9.91
C GLN A 100 12.87 -7.43 10.27
N LEU A 101 13.49 -8.36 9.55
CA LEU A 101 13.55 -9.78 9.90
C LEU A 101 14.97 -10.16 10.31
N ALA A 102 15.08 -10.98 11.34
CA ALA A 102 16.36 -11.51 11.78
C ALA A 102 16.92 -12.59 10.83
N ASP A 103 16.04 -13.46 10.29
CA ASP A 103 16.39 -14.54 9.35
C ASP A 103 15.38 -14.61 8.18
N PRO A 104 15.53 -13.78 7.13
CA PRO A 104 14.71 -13.88 5.91
C PRO A 104 14.82 -15.26 5.22
N GLY A 105 15.98 -15.92 5.32
CA GLY A 105 16.21 -17.25 4.75
C GLY A 105 15.35 -18.33 5.41
N ARG A 106 15.02 -18.18 6.69
CA ARG A 106 14.07 -19.09 7.37
C ARG A 106 12.68 -18.97 6.75
N ILE A 107 12.23 -17.74 6.48
CA ILE A 107 10.92 -17.50 5.86
C ILE A 107 10.85 -18.15 4.47
N VAL A 108 11.92 -18.04 3.67
CA VAL A 108 12.01 -18.70 2.35
C VAL A 108 11.88 -20.21 2.50
N ARG A 109 12.65 -20.85 3.39
CA ARG A 109 12.63 -22.32 3.60
C ARG A 109 11.25 -22.80 4.06
N LEU A 110 10.53 -22.01 4.86
CA LEU A 110 9.16 -22.32 5.24
C LEU A 110 8.20 -22.16 4.06
N ALA A 111 8.30 -21.08 3.29
CA ALA A 111 7.43 -20.83 2.14
C ALA A 111 7.51 -21.91 1.05
N GLU A 112 8.69 -22.53 0.87
CA GLU A 112 8.91 -23.66 -0.03
C GLU A 112 8.15 -24.94 0.40
N ARG A 113 7.79 -25.06 1.68
CA ARG A 113 7.13 -26.24 2.25
C ARG A 113 5.67 -25.97 2.58
N ASP A 114 5.43 -24.89 3.32
CA ASP A 114 4.12 -24.48 3.79
C ASP A 114 4.02 -22.94 3.85
N PRO A 115 3.37 -22.32 2.85
CA PRO A 115 3.15 -20.89 2.84
C PRO A 115 2.39 -20.34 4.06
N VAL A 116 1.53 -21.13 4.67
CA VAL A 116 0.78 -20.70 5.86
C VAL A 116 1.70 -20.64 7.07
N GLU A 117 2.59 -21.62 7.23
CA GLU A 117 3.60 -21.60 8.28
C GLU A 117 4.60 -20.44 8.08
N ALA A 118 4.99 -20.17 6.83
CA ALA A 118 5.86 -19.02 6.52
C ALA A 118 5.22 -17.67 6.92
N VAL A 119 3.94 -17.48 6.62
CA VAL A 119 3.20 -16.28 7.03
C VAL A 119 3.09 -16.20 8.55
N ALA A 120 2.78 -17.31 9.23
CA ALA A 120 2.71 -17.31 10.69
C ALA A 120 4.06 -16.95 11.33
N ALA A 121 5.16 -17.51 10.84
CA ALA A 121 6.51 -17.20 11.30
C ALA A 121 6.88 -15.73 11.00
N LEU A 122 6.57 -15.22 9.81
CA LEU A 122 6.77 -13.82 9.47
C LEU A 122 6.07 -12.90 10.47
N LEU A 123 4.80 -13.19 10.79
CA LEU A 123 3.97 -12.38 11.67
C LEU A 123 4.37 -12.45 13.16
N ASP A 124 5.11 -13.46 13.54
CA ASP A 124 5.64 -13.65 14.91
C ASP A 124 7.02 -13.02 15.10
N GLU A 125 7.82 -12.92 14.04
CA GLU A 125 9.25 -12.59 14.12
C GLU A 125 9.64 -11.19 13.62
N PHE A 126 8.73 -10.45 12.97
CA PHE A 126 9.09 -9.12 12.48
C PHE A 126 9.28 -8.10 13.60
N ALA A 127 10.27 -7.21 13.45
CA ALA A 127 10.48 -6.06 14.31
C ALA A 127 10.11 -4.78 13.53
N PRO A 128 9.09 -4.01 13.97
CA PRO A 128 8.70 -2.78 13.27
C PRO A 128 9.87 -1.81 13.15
N VAL A 129 10.05 -1.22 11.97
CA VAL A 129 11.01 -0.13 11.74
C VAL A 129 10.23 1.19 11.68
N PRO A 130 10.67 2.24 12.40
CA PRO A 130 10.03 3.54 12.34
C PRO A 130 9.87 4.04 10.90
N ALA A 131 8.75 4.69 10.62
CA ALA A 131 8.57 5.35 9.34
C ALA A 131 9.69 6.39 9.14
N ALA A 132 10.26 6.43 7.94
CA ALA A 132 11.20 7.48 7.59
C ALA A 132 10.50 8.84 7.64
N GLU A 133 11.22 9.87 8.12
CA GLU A 133 10.70 11.23 8.07
C GLU A 133 10.47 11.65 6.62
N ALA A 134 9.41 12.42 6.38
CA ALA A 134 9.09 13.00 5.08
C ALA A 134 10.13 14.08 4.72
N ASN A 135 11.13 13.72 3.92
CA ASN A 135 12.32 14.53 3.71
C ASN A 135 12.18 15.59 2.60
N ASP A 136 11.35 15.35 1.60
CA ASP A 136 11.17 16.28 0.49
C ASP A 136 9.72 16.74 0.32
N LEU A 137 9.52 17.69 -0.60
CA LEU A 137 8.22 18.30 -0.84
C LEU A 137 7.11 17.29 -1.20
N PRO A 138 7.31 16.31 -2.09
CA PRO A 138 6.32 15.26 -2.38
C PRO A 138 6.00 14.38 -1.18
N ASP A 139 6.99 14.02 -0.35
CA ASP A 139 6.78 13.18 0.83
C ASP A 139 5.99 13.92 1.91
N GLN A 140 6.30 15.20 2.14
CA GLN A 140 5.53 16.07 3.03
C GLN A 140 4.08 16.23 2.56
N LEU A 141 3.87 16.35 1.24
CA LEU A 141 2.53 16.40 0.67
C LEU A 141 1.81 15.05 0.85
N SER A 142 2.47 13.93 0.58
CA SER A 142 1.92 12.59 0.81
C SER A 142 1.45 12.42 2.27
N ALA A 143 2.28 12.77 3.25
CA ALA A 143 1.92 12.73 4.66
C ALA A 143 0.69 13.61 4.97
N THR A 144 0.63 14.81 4.39
CA THR A 144 -0.52 15.71 4.53
C THR A 144 -1.80 15.13 3.92
N LEU A 145 -1.71 14.55 2.71
CA LEU A 145 -2.88 14.01 1.99
C LEU A 145 -3.44 12.73 2.64
N ARG A 146 -2.64 12.01 3.41
CA ARG A 146 -3.07 10.86 4.21
C ARG A 146 -3.85 11.25 5.46
N ALA A 147 -3.70 12.47 5.94
CA ALA A 147 -4.43 12.95 7.09
C ALA A 147 -5.95 13.01 6.81
N SER A 148 -6.77 12.92 7.89
CA SER A 148 -8.24 12.99 7.78
C SER A 148 -8.72 14.33 7.25
N VAL A 149 -8.07 15.40 7.64
CA VAL A 149 -8.36 16.75 7.15
C VAL A 149 -7.10 17.27 6.43
N ALA A 150 -7.14 17.24 5.10
CA ALA A 150 -6.04 17.75 4.29
C ALA A 150 -6.44 19.10 3.67
N PRO A 151 -5.57 20.11 3.69
CA PRO A 151 -5.82 21.41 3.07
C PRO A 151 -5.96 21.29 1.54
N ARG A 152 -6.42 22.34 0.89
CA ARG A 152 -6.39 22.42 -0.57
C ARG A 152 -4.93 22.48 -1.03
N ILE A 153 -4.60 21.75 -2.11
CA ILE A 153 -3.23 21.64 -2.61
C ILE A 153 -2.63 23.03 -2.95
N GLY A 154 -3.45 23.96 -3.48
CA GLY A 154 -3.02 25.32 -3.76
C GLY A 154 -2.61 26.08 -2.49
N GLU A 155 -3.40 26.02 -1.45
CA GLU A 155 -3.12 26.64 -0.14
C GLU A 155 -1.83 26.05 0.48
N TRP A 156 -1.73 24.71 0.44
CA TRP A 156 -0.55 24.00 0.93
C TRP A 156 0.74 24.40 0.19
N ALA A 157 0.65 24.60 -1.13
CA ALA A 157 1.77 25.02 -1.98
C ALA A 157 2.21 26.46 -1.66
N VAL A 158 1.24 27.38 -1.54
CA VAL A 158 1.49 28.80 -1.23
C VAL A 158 2.25 28.98 0.09
N VAL A 159 1.82 28.26 1.15
CA VAL A 159 2.50 28.29 2.47
C VAL A 159 3.98 27.88 2.36
N ARG A 160 4.34 27.11 1.33
CA ARG A 160 5.72 26.62 1.09
C ARG A 160 6.45 27.40 -0.01
N GLY A 161 5.90 28.53 -0.45
CA GLY A 161 6.51 29.39 -1.49
C GLY A 161 6.61 28.68 -2.85
N ARG A 162 5.65 27.79 -3.17
CA ARG A 162 5.63 27.04 -4.42
C ARG A 162 4.32 27.23 -5.17
N SER A 163 4.35 27.04 -6.50
CA SER A 163 3.13 27.00 -7.29
C SER A 163 2.47 25.61 -7.16
N ARG A 164 1.15 25.59 -7.30
CA ARG A 164 0.36 24.35 -7.31
C ARG A 164 0.85 23.38 -8.41
N GLU A 165 1.18 23.91 -9.58
CA GLU A 165 1.65 23.14 -10.73
C GLU A 165 3.00 22.47 -10.46
N HIS A 166 3.93 23.20 -9.80
CA HIS A 166 5.22 22.64 -9.39
C HIS A 166 5.05 21.49 -8.41
N VAL A 167 4.23 21.69 -7.38
CA VAL A 167 3.94 20.67 -6.36
C VAL A 167 3.28 19.44 -7.00
N SER A 168 2.28 19.65 -7.86
CA SER A 168 1.57 18.53 -8.51
C SER A 168 2.49 17.72 -9.41
N ARG A 169 3.31 18.36 -10.25
CA ARG A 169 4.27 17.67 -11.14
C ARG A 169 5.34 16.90 -10.36
N SER A 170 5.89 17.50 -9.30
CA SER A 170 6.89 16.85 -8.45
C SER A 170 6.31 15.60 -7.79
N PHE A 171 5.08 15.70 -7.28
CA PHE A 171 4.38 14.57 -6.66
C PHE A 171 4.08 13.46 -7.66
N GLU A 172 3.51 13.80 -8.82
CA GLU A 172 3.16 12.83 -9.86
C GLU A 172 4.39 12.09 -10.41
N LYS A 173 5.52 12.79 -10.53
CA LYS A 173 6.79 12.17 -10.93
C LYS A 173 7.24 11.06 -9.97
N LEU A 174 7.03 11.22 -8.66
CA LEU A 174 7.47 10.26 -7.64
C LEU A 174 6.42 9.20 -7.33
N TYR A 175 5.15 9.61 -7.18
CA TYR A 175 4.07 8.71 -6.76
C TYR A 175 3.30 8.07 -7.92
N GLY A 176 3.57 8.49 -9.16
CA GLY A 176 2.89 7.97 -10.36
C GLY A 176 1.40 8.30 -10.46
N VAL A 177 0.93 9.26 -9.68
CA VAL A 177 -0.48 9.66 -9.59
C VAL A 177 -0.59 11.12 -9.16
N SER A 178 -1.63 11.82 -9.61
CA SER A 178 -1.85 13.20 -9.19
C SER A 178 -2.16 13.28 -7.68
N PRO A 179 -1.80 14.37 -6.98
CA PRO A 179 -2.13 14.57 -5.56
C PRO A 179 -3.64 14.44 -5.27
N ALA A 180 -4.50 14.87 -6.19
CA ALA A 180 -5.95 14.78 -6.03
C ALA A 180 -6.44 13.32 -6.07
N ALA A 181 -5.93 12.50 -7.00
CA ALA A 181 -6.26 11.09 -7.08
C ALA A 181 -5.70 10.31 -5.88
N TYR A 182 -4.45 10.59 -5.46
CA TYR A 182 -3.86 10.01 -4.26
C TYR A 182 -4.71 10.29 -3.00
N ARG A 183 -5.15 11.53 -2.82
CA ARG A 183 -6.04 11.91 -1.72
C ARG A 183 -7.36 11.14 -1.77
N ALA A 184 -7.98 11.03 -2.96
CA ALA A 184 -9.23 10.30 -3.14
C ALA A 184 -9.08 8.81 -2.79
N ASP A 185 -7.97 8.18 -3.18
CA ASP A 185 -7.64 6.79 -2.81
C ASP A 185 -7.50 6.64 -1.28
N CYS A 186 -6.72 7.50 -0.63
CA CYS A 186 -6.56 7.48 0.83
C CYS A 186 -7.90 7.65 1.56
N GLN A 187 -8.74 8.57 1.08
CA GLN A 187 -10.07 8.82 1.62
C GLN A 187 -10.99 7.60 1.46
N ALA A 188 -11.00 6.97 0.29
CA ALA A 188 -11.81 5.78 0.03
C ALA A 188 -11.38 4.58 0.89
N LYS A 189 -10.07 4.35 1.05
CA LYS A 189 -9.52 3.31 1.93
C LYS A 189 -9.88 3.55 3.39
N ARG A 190 -9.81 4.80 3.86
CA ARG A 190 -10.25 5.16 5.21
C ARG A 190 -11.72 4.85 5.43
N ALA A 191 -12.59 5.29 4.52
CA ALA A 191 -14.02 5.00 4.60
C ALA A 191 -14.29 3.49 4.59
N TRP A 192 -13.61 2.73 3.74
CA TRP A 192 -13.74 1.27 3.71
C TRP A 192 -13.34 0.63 5.04
N ARG A 193 -12.20 1.02 5.63
CA ARG A 193 -11.78 0.50 6.95
C ARG A 193 -12.84 0.78 8.03
N MET A 194 -13.40 1.98 8.06
CA MET A 194 -14.47 2.34 9.00
C MET A 194 -15.74 1.49 8.78
N ILE A 195 -16.09 1.20 7.52
CA ILE A 195 -17.25 0.37 7.18
C ILE A 195 -17.09 -1.06 7.70
N VAL A 196 -15.91 -1.65 7.58
CA VAL A 196 -15.66 -3.04 8.00
C VAL A 196 -15.35 -3.17 9.49
N ALA A 197 -14.88 -2.09 10.14
CA ALA A 197 -14.47 -2.10 11.55
C ALA A 197 -15.54 -1.61 12.52
N SER A 198 -16.71 -1.12 12.05
CA SER A 198 -17.73 -0.56 12.93
C SER A 198 -19.15 -0.70 12.41
N ASP A 199 -20.12 -0.64 13.34
CA ASP A 199 -21.55 -0.62 13.05
C ASP A 199 -22.11 0.81 12.88
N ALA A 200 -21.25 1.83 12.84
CA ALA A 200 -21.65 3.22 12.64
C ALA A 200 -22.48 3.39 11.35
N SER A 201 -23.42 4.31 11.33
CA SER A 201 -24.26 4.53 10.14
C SER A 201 -23.39 4.92 8.92
N LEU A 202 -23.73 4.44 7.73
CA LEU A 202 -23.00 4.79 6.51
C LEU A 202 -22.97 6.30 6.24
N ALA A 203 -24.02 7.03 6.67
CA ALA A 203 -24.06 8.48 6.60
C ALA A 203 -23.06 9.12 7.58
N GLY A 204 -22.95 8.60 8.81
CA GLY A 204 -21.96 9.04 9.79
C GLY A 204 -20.52 8.81 9.31
N ILE A 205 -20.24 7.60 8.81
CA ILE A 205 -18.94 7.27 8.22
C ILE A 205 -18.60 8.20 7.03
N ALA A 206 -19.57 8.52 6.18
CA ALA A 206 -19.33 9.43 5.06
C ALA A 206 -18.86 10.81 5.55
N ILE A 207 -19.48 11.38 6.55
CA ILE A 207 -19.11 12.67 7.14
C ILE A 207 -17.72 12.58 7.78
N GLU A 208 -17.48 11.57 8.61
CA GLU A 208 -16.22 11.37 9.32
C GLU A 208 -15.05 11.11 8.37
N ALA A 209 -15.28 10.37 7.28
CA ALA A 209 -14.29 10.16 6.23
C ALA A 209 -14.12 11.38 5.30
N GLY A 210 -14.86 12.48 5.52
CA GLY A 210 -14.72 13.73 4.77
C GLY A 210 -15.43 13.77 3.42
N TYR A 211 -16.49 12.96 3.24
CA TYR A 211 -17.36 13.03 2.06
C TYR A 211 -18.51 14.01 2.27
N ALA A 212 -18.95 14.63 1.17
CA ALA A 212 -20.11 15.53 1.21
C ALA A 212 -21.40 14.79 1.58
N ASP A 213 -21.53 13.54 1.14
CA ASP A 213 -22.70 12.70 1.40
C ASP A 213 -22.37 11.19 1.27
N GLN A 214 -23.32 10.36 1.73
CA GLN A 214 -23.19 8.90 1.68
C GLN A 214 -23.11 8.37 0.24
N ALA A 215 -23.80 8.98 -0.72
CA ALA A 215 -23.79 8.51 -2.11
C ALA A 215 -22.41 8.70 -2.75
N HIS A 216 -21.74 9.82 -2.46
CA HIS A 216 -20.37 10.09 -2.89
C HIS A 216 -19.40 9.05 -2.30
N MET A 217 -19.46 8.80 -0.99
CA MET A 217 -18.68 7.75 -0.32
C MET A 217 -18.96 6.38 -0.95
N THR A 218 -20.22 6.01 -1.15
CA THR A 218 -20.60 4.72 -1.72
C THR A 218 -19.97 4.52 -3.09
N ARG A 219 -20.01 5.51 -3.98
CA ARG A 219 -19.37 5.45 -5.30
C ARG A 219 -17.86 5.27 -5.19
N ALA A 220 -17.21 6.01 -4.29
CA ALA A 220 -15.75 5.93 -4.08
C ALA A 220 -15.32 4.56 -3.55
N VAL A 221 -15.98 4.04 -2.52
CA VAL A 221 -15.69 2.71 -1.96
C VAL A 221 -15.99 1.60 -2.96
N THR A 222 -17.10 1.68 -3.71
CA THR A 222 -17.41 0.69 -4.73
C THR A 222 -16.38 0.68 -5.87
N ARG A 223 -15.89 1.85 -6.28
CA ARG A 223 -14.83 1.95 -7.28
C ARG A 223 -13.52 1.32 -6.80
N LEU A 224 -13.15 1.57 -5.54
CA LEU A 224 -11.93 1.04 -4.94
C LEU A 224 -12.00 -0.49 -4.79
N THR A 225 -13.11 -0.99 -4.25
CA THR A 225 -13.21 -2.38 -3.76
C THR A 225 -13.98 -3.32 -4.68
N GLY A 226 -14.73 -2.78 -5.63
CA GLY A 226 -15.65 -3.54 -6.49
C GLY A 226 -16.96 -3.94 -5.80
N MET A 227 -17.15 -3.61 -4.51
CA MET A 227 -18.35 -3.96 -3.74
C MET A 227 -18.93 -2.75 -3.01
N SER A 228 -20.27 -2.75 -2.84
CA SER A 228 -20.94 -1.69 -2.09
C SER A 228 -20.62 -1.77 -0.59
N PRO A 229 -20.69 -0.62 0.15
CA PRO A 229 -20.52 -0.58 1.60
C PRO A 229 -21.39 -1.58 2.36
N ARG A 230 -22.65 -1.73 1.97
CA ARG A 230 -23.58 -2.69 2.60
C ARG A 230 -23.09 -4.13 2.46
N ARG A 231 -22.56 -4.49 1.29
CA ARG A 231 -22.07 -5.84 1.01
C ARG A 231 -20.83 -6.18 1.82
N TRP A 232 -19.94 -5.20 2.02
CA TRP A 232 -18.78 -5.34 2.91
C TRP A 232 -19.20 -5.62 4.34
N ARG A 233 -20.20 -4.91 4.84
CA ARG A 233 -20.69 -5.08 6.22
C ARG A 233 -21.32 -6.45 6.48
N ILE A 234 -22.02 -7.03 5.50
CA ILE A 234 -22.61 -8.37 5.62
C ILE A 234 -21.55 -9.48 5.55
N GLY A 235 -20.47 -9.27 4.77
CA GLY A 235 -19.42 -10.26 4.59
C GLY A 235 -18.38 -10.32 5.71
N THR A 236 -18.44 -9.37 6.67
CA THR A 236 -17.56 -9.29 7.86
C THR A 236 -18.27 -9.64 9.17
N ALA A 237 -19.56 -10.01 9.11
CA ALA A 237 -20.37 -10.45 10.25
C ALA A 237 -20.30 -11.97 10.43
#